data_790ed761826b839c4fc46dd0604b38e3
#
_entry.id   790ed761826b839c4fc46dd0604b38e3
#
_cell.length_a   1.000
_cell.length_b   1.000
_cell.length_c   1.000
_cell.angle_alpha   90.00
_cell.angle_beta   90.00
_cell.angle_gamma   90.00
#
_symmetry.space_group_name_H-M   'P 1'
#
loop_
_entity.id
_entity.type
_entity.pdbx_description
1 polymer ?
#
loop_
_entity_poly.entity_id
_entity_poly.type
_entity_poly.pdbx_seq_one_letter_code
_entity_poly.pdbx_strand_id
1 'polypeptide(L)'
;MAEMTRRERLMASTLGQRADRLPFFHYWRHSQIGWAERECRNRGMGMNWMRPCFVARTHGVEITEKRMVVDGRPIIRRTYSTPVGSVYEDEYREPGTGQWHGMRSWKDVSPWLTSRIIKGPEDYKVAKYIVENTEYEADYFPVEQAMDWLGDEGVVLGALPHSPMQTMMIIWIGSEEGRVFYHMQDYPDLVDDLYQAMCKSYEPLYEIAAHCPATVIFCGDNIDGYLVTPRIFRKYHMPVYEQQGAILHQRGKLMLNHMDGRLANLKGLIAETPIDVVEAFHTPPMGDLSLRDALAAWPNKAIWIGFPVAIYDLGPQATKEHALEILREAGAGDRVAVAMSTENLVSNENLLALTSVLEKAVLPLAPEVIEGIAREVFRG
;
A
#
# COMPACT_ATOMS: atom_id res chain seq x y z
N MET A 1 -22.93 -1.69 23.45
CA MET A 1 -23.11 -1.75 21.99
C MET A 1 -23.16 -3.23 21.60
N ALA A 2 -23.91 -3.60 20.56
CA ALA A 2 -23.80 -4.95 19.98
C ALA A 2 -22.35 -5.17 19.49
N GLU A 3 -21.88 -6.41 19.50
CA GLU A 3 -20.56 -6.74 18.99
C GLU A 3 -20.54 -6.51 17.48
N MET A 4 -19.58 -5.70 17.01
CA MET A 4 -19.41 -5.40 15.59
C MET A 4 -18.64 -6.53 14.90
N THR A 5 -18.93 -6.75 13.61
CA THR A 5 -18.11 -7.62 12.76
C THR A 5 -16.74 -6.97 12.50
N ARG A 6 -15.78 -7.75 11.99
CA ARG A 6 -14.44 -7.23 11.63
C ARG A 6 -14.52 -6.16 10.55
N ARG A 7 -15.41 -6.37 9.57
CA ARG A 7 -15.71 -5.40 8.52
C ARG A 7 -16.27 -4.10 9.08
N GLU A 8 -17.27 -4.19 9.96
CA GLU A 8 -17.88 -3.00 10.58
C GLU A 8 -16.87 -2.21 11.39
N ARG A 9 -16.01 -2.86 12.19
CA ARG A 9 -14.94 -2.20 12.95
C ARG A 9 -13.99 -1.42 12.05
N LEU A 10 -13.48 -2.09 10.99
CA LEU A 10 -12.51 -1.47 10.09
C LEU A 10 -13.15 -0.32 9.31
N MET A 11 -14.39 -0.48 8.84
CA MET A 11 -15.11 0.60 8.16
C MET A 11 -15.45 1.75 9.10
N ALA A 12 -15.83 1.49 10.35
CA ALA A 12 -16.09 2.55 11.33
C ALA A 12 -14.84 3.42 11.54
N SER A 13 -13.66 2.81 11.79
CA SER A 13 -12.42 3.58 11.96
C SER A 13 -12.01 4.31 10.67
N THR A 14 -12.26 3.73 9.51
CA THR A 14 -11.99 4.34 8.20
C THR A 14 -12.83 5.60 8.00
N LEU A 15 -14.04 5.62 8.51
CA LEU A 15 -14.97 6.75 8.48
C LEU A 15 -14.81 7.71 9.67
N GLY A 16 -13.85 7.48 10.54
CA GLY A 16 -13.66 8.26 11.77
C GLY A 16 -14.78 8.08 12.80
N GLN A 17 -15.50 6.97 12.72
CA GLN A 17 -16.57 6.60 13.64
C GLN A 17 -16.06 5.64 14.70
N ARG A 18 -16.72 5.65 15.87
CA ARG A 18 -16.35 4.76 16.96
C ARG A 18 -16.77 3.33 16.70
N ALA A 19 -15.80 2.42 16.71
CA ALA A 19 -16.03 0.98 16.80
C ALA A 19 -16.16 0.51 18.27
N ASP A 20 -16.55 -0.74 18.48
CA ASP A 20 -16.54 -1.37 19.81
C ASP A 20 -15.11 -1.65 20.31
N ARG A 21 -14.18 -1.93 19.40
CA ARG A 21 -12.75 -2.18 19.66
C ARG A 21 -11.89 -1.57 18.56
N LEU A 22 -10.61 -1.34 18.85
CA LEU A 22 -9.64 -0.93 17.84
C LEU A 22 -9.51 -2.02 16.78
N PRO A 23 -9.79 -1.74 15.49
CA PRO A 23 -9.64 -2.73 14.46
C PRO A 23 -8.18 -3.05 14.20
N PHE A 24 -7.90 -4.34 14.01
CA PHE A 24 -6.62 -4.82 13.53
C PHE A 24 -6.85 -5.89 12.46
N PHE A 25 -5.94 -5.95 11.49
CA PHE A 25 -6.14 -6.78 10.32
C PHE A 25 -4.81 -7.21 9.71
N HIS A 26 -4.87 -8.22 8.83
CA HIS A 26 -3.74 -8.64 8.01
C HIS A 26 -4.07 -8.49 6.53
N TYR A 27 -3.05 -8.17 5.72
CA TYR A 27 -3.22 -8.21 4.27
C TYR A 27 -3.27 -9.64 3.78
N TRP A 28 -4.29 -9.98 2.98
CA TRP A 28 -4.42 -11.31 2.38
C TRP A 28 -3.14 -11.79 1.71
N ARG A 29 -2.47 -10.90 0.97
CA ARG A 29 -1.25 -11.23 0.22
C ARG A 29 -0.06 -11.62 1.10
N HIS A 30 -0.03 -11.22 2.36
CA HIS A 30 1.05 -11.48 3.33
C HIS A 30 0.62 -12.45 4.42
N SER A 31 -0.66 -12.81 4.48
CA SER A 31 -1.19 -13.70 5.51
C SER A 31 -0.69 -15.12 5.32
N GLN A 32 -0.15 -15.69 6.38
CA GLN A 32 0.25 -17.09 6.44
C GLN A 32 -0.97 -17.91 6.85
N ILE A 33 -1.45 -18.78 5.99
CA ILE A 33 -2.51 -19.71 6.34
C ILE A 33 -1.95 -20.75 7.31
N GLY A 34 -2.41 -20.73 8.56
CA GLY A 34 -1.94 -21.66 9.59
C GLY A 34 -2.74 -21.55 10.88
N TRP A 35 -2.30 -22.30 11.90
CA TRP A 35 -2.99 -22.32 13.18
C TRP A 35 -2.94 -20.97 13.91
N ALA A 36 -1.82 -20.28 13.85
CA ALA A 36 -1.66 -18.98 14.52
C ALA A 36 -2.50 -17.89 13.84
N GLU A 37 -2.52 -17.84 12.51
CA GLU A 37 -3.38 -16.93 11.75
C GLU A 37 -4.87 -17.19 12.07
N ARG A 38 -5.28 -18.46 12.07
CA ARG A 38 -6.65 -18.81 12.47
C ARG A 38 -6.97 -18.37 13.90
N GLU A 39 -6.04 -18.56 14.84
CA GLU A 39 -6.19 -18.08 16.21
C GLU A 39 -6.32 -16.55 16.28
N CYS A 40 -5.51 -15.81 15.54
CA CYS A 40 -5.62 -14.35 15.46
C CYS A 40 -7.00 -13.93 14.93
N ARG A 41 -7.52 -14.60 13.89
CA ARG A 41 -8.88 -14.34 13.39
C ARG A 41 -9.96 -14.66 14.41
N ASN A 42 -9.86 -15.78 15.13
CA ASN A 42 -10.79 -16.11 16.20
C ASN A 42 -10.82 -15.03 17.29
N ARG A 43 -9.70 -14.32 17.50
CA ARG A 43 -9.53 -13.24 18.48
C ARG A 43 -9.80 -11.85 17.91
N GLY A 44 -10.37 -11.75 16.70
CA GLY A 44 -10.88 -10.50 16.15
C GLY A 44 -10.04 -9.87 15.04
N MET A 45 -8.94 -10.50 14.59
CA MET A 45 -8.20 -10.04 13.41
C MET A 45 -9.08 -10.07 12.17
N GLY A 46 -9.15 -8.94 11.47
CA GLY A 46 -9.78 -8.84 10.17
C GLY A 46 -8.80 -9.12 9.03
N MET A 47 -9.33 -9.11 7.82
CA MET A 47 -8.56 -9.26 6.59
C MET A 47 -8.76 -8.05 5.68
N ASN A 48 -7.69 -7.66 5.00
CA ASN A 48 -7.73 -6.68 3.93
C ASN A 48 -7.34 -7.35 2.61
N TRP A 49 -8.14 -7.16 1.57
CA TRP A 49 -7.90 -7.78 0.28
C TRP A 49 -7.97 -6.74 -0.86
N MET A 50 -6.83 -6.43 -1.46
CA MET A 50 -6.76 -5.54 -2.60
C MET A 50 -6.99 -6.31 -3.90
N ARG A 51 -7.86 -5.78 -4.75
CA ARG A 51 -8.16 -6.32 -6.08
C ARG A 51 -8.19 -5.21 -7.11
N PRO A 52 -7.55 -5.39 -8.28
CA PRO A 52 -7.72 -4.44 -9.37
C PRO A 52 -9.19 -4.41 -9.81
N CYS A 53 -9.66 -3.24 -10.16
CA CYS A 53 -11.02 -3.03 -10.67
C CYS A 53 -11.05 -2.78 -12.19
N PHE A 54 -9.94 -3.05 -12.87
CA PHE A 54 -9.75 -2.80 -14.30
C PHE A 54 -8.85 -3.84 -14.94
N VAL A 55 -8.91 -3.92 -16.24
CA VAL A 55 -7.92 -4.56 -17.11
C VAL A 55 -7.29 -3.51 -18.03
N ALA A 56 -6.01 -3.69 -18.33
CA ALA A 56 -5.26 -2.85 -19.27
C ALA A 56 -4.99 -3.62 -20.55
N ARG A 57 -5.18 -2.98 -21.72
CA ARG A 57 -4.86 -3.53 -23.03
C ARG A 57 -3.95 -2.57 -23.75
N THR A 58 -2.74 -3.01 -24.10
CA THR A 58 -1.77 -2.20 -24.82
C THR A 58 -1.70 -2.66 -26.27
N HIS A 59 -1.97 -1.77 -27.20
CA HIS A 59 -2.00 -2.03 -28.64
C HIS A 59 -0.66 -1.71 -29.30
N GLY A 60 -0.29 -2.51 -30.32
CA GLY A 60 0.95 -2.28 -31.08
C GLY A 60 2.23 -2.50 -30.29
N VAL A 61 2.16 -3.24 -29.18
CA VAL A 61 3.32 -3.63 -28.36
C VAL A 61 3.41 -5.14 -28.29
N GLU A 62 4.51 -5.68 -28.80
CA GLU A 62 4.84 -7.09 -28.62
C GLU A 62 5.67 -7.26 -27.35
N ILE A 63 5.22 -8.14 -26.46
CA ILE A 63 5.92 -8.43 -25.21
C ILE A 63 6.48 -9.84 -25.29
N THR A 64 7.80 -9.96 -25.13
CA THR A 64 8.49 -11.25 -25.08
C THR A 64 9.21 -11.43 -23.77
N GLU A 65 9.16 -12.65 -23.23
CA GLU A 65 9.89 -13.01 -22.01
C GLU A 65 10.99 -14.02 -22.31
N LYS A 66 12.19 -13.75 -21.79
CA LYS A 66 13.33 -14.66 -21.91
C LYS A 66 13.95 -14.89 -20.53
N ARG A 67 14.07 -16.16 -20.16
CA ARG A 67 14.86 -16.56 -18.98
C ARG A 67 16.33 -16.64 -19.35
N MET A 68 17.18 -16.04 -18.53
CA MET A 68 18.62 -15.99 -18.76
C MET A 68 19.37 -15.92 -17.43
N VAL A 69 20.66 -16.03 -17.48
CA VAL A 69 21.56 -15.83 -16.33
C VAL A 69 22.44 -14.61 -16.63
N VAL A 70 22.41 -13.61 -15.75
CA VAL A 70 23.23 -12.42 -15.83
C VAL A 70 24.03 -12.33 -14.51
N ASP A 71 25.36 -12.25 -14.60
CA ASP A 71 26.27 -12.23 -13.45
C ASP A 71 25.97 -13.32 -12.40
N GLY A 72 25.67 -14.54 -12.90
CA GLY A 72 25.37 -15.70 -12.07
C GLY A 72 23.97 -15.71 -11.44
N ARG A 73 23.14 -14.72 -11.71
CA ARG A 73 21.77 -14.59 -11.18
C ARG A 73 20.73 -14.98 -12.22
N PRO A 74 19.69 -15.75 -11.88
CA PRO A 74 18.60 -16.04 -12.78
C PRO A 74 17.73 -14.78 -12.97
N ILE A 75 17.58 -14.38 -14.23
CA ILE A 75 16.86 -13.17 -14.64
C ILE A 75 15.73 -13.56 -15.61
N ILE A 76 14.60 -12.90 -15.48
CA ILE A 76 13.57 -12.88 -16.50
C ILE A 76 13.66 -11.51 -17.18
N ARG A 77 14.10 -11.49 -18.43
CA ARG A 77 14.05 -10.29 -19.28
C ARG A 77 12.71 -10.22 -19.95
N ARG A 78 12.01 -9.11 -19.76
CA ARG A 78 10.79 -8.76 -20.51
C ARG A 78 11.13 -7.65 -21.48
N THR A 79 10.93 -7.90 -22.77
CA THR A 79 11.19 -6.92 -23.83
C THR A 79 9.86 -6.44 -24.40
N TYR A 80 9.73 -5.14 -24.55
CA TYR A 80 8.60 -4.45 -25.16
C TYR A 80 9.04 -3.89 -26.50
N SER A 81 8.51 -4.44 -27.58
CA SER A 81 8.80 -4.02 -28.95
C SER A 81 7.64 -3.24 -29.52
N THR A 82 7.92 -2.05 -30.05
CA THR A 82 6.95 -1.11 -30.60
C THR A 82 7.41 -0.63 -31.99
N PRO A 83 6.54 0.02 -32.77
CA PRO A 83 6.96 0.63 -34.06
C PRO A 83 8.03 1.72 -33.93
N VAL A 84 8.21 2.31 -32.72
CA VAL A 84 9.17 3.40 -32.48
C VAL A 84 10.46 2.94 -31.81
N GLY A 85 10.59 1.64 -31.51
CA GLY A 85 11.76 1.05 -30.86
C GLY A 85 11.41 -0.02 -29.85
N SER A 86 12.42 -0.48 -29.11
CA SER A 86 12.23 -1.51 -28.09
C SER A 86 12.95 -1.13 -26.80
N VAL A 87 12.32 -1.46 -25.66
CA VAL A 87 12.90 -1.34 -24.32
C VAL A 87 12.78 -2.68 -23.61
N TYR A 88 13.54 -2.87 -22.54
CA TYR A 88 13.43 -4.07 -21.72
C TYR A 88 13.59 -3.75 -20.24
N GLU A 89 13.06 -4.64 -19.41
CA GLU A 89 13.33 -4.71 -17.98
C GLU A 89 13.87 -6.09 -17.62
N ASP A 90 14.67 -6.15 -16.56
CA ASP A 90 15.20 -7.40 -16.01
C ASP A 90 14.69 -7.58 -14.58
N GLU A 91 14.01 -8.69 -14.37
CA GLU A 91 13.49 -9.10 -13.07
C GLU A 91 14.33 -10.25 -12.51
N TYR A 92 14.95 -10.04 -11.34
CA TYR A 92 15.55 -11.10 -10.60
C TYR A 92 14.50 -11.91 -9.86
N ARG A 93 14.49 -13.22 -10.04
CA ARG A 93 13.73 -14.16 -9.23
C ARG A 93 14.63 -15.17 -8.58
N GLU A 94 14.58 -15.24 -7.27
CA GLU A 94 15.32 -16.27 -6.53
C GLU A 94 14.83 -17.67 -6.94
N PRO A 95 15.78 -18.64 -7.21
CA PRO A 95 15.41 -20.01 -7.57
C PRO A 95 14.52 -20.65 -6.49
N GLY A 96 13.44 -21.29 -6.91
CA GLY A 96 12.49 -21.94 -6.00
C GLY A 96 11.38 -21.01 -5.49
N THR A 97 11.40 -19.73 -5.84
CA THR A 97 10.26 -18.83 -5.62
C THR A 97 9.31 -18.99 -6.81
N GLY A 98 8.29 -19.75 -6.66
CA GLY A 98 7.26 -19.92 -7.68
C GLY A 98 5.89 -19.99 -7.02
N GLN A 99 4.91 -19.36 -7.64
CA GLN A 99 3.51 -19.58 -7.24
C GLN A 99 3.14 -21.01 -7.63
N TRP A 100 2.99 -21.88 -6.65
CA TRP A 100 2.39 -23.17 -6.87
C TRP A 100 0.94 -23.13 -6.39
N HIS A 101 0.00 -23.34 -7.29
CA HIS A 101 -1.46 -23.28 -7.02
C HIS A 101 -1.94 -21.97 -6.33
N GLY A 102 -1.37 -20.84 -6.66
CA GLY A 102 -1.75 -19.55 -6.07
C GLY A 102 -1.29 -19.36 -4.62
N MET A 103 -0.59 -20.33 -4.04
CA MET A 103 0.06 -20.16 -2.74
C MET A 103 1.42 -19.51 -2.93
N ARG A 104 1.63 -18.37 -2.27
CA ARG A 104 2.95 -17.77 -2.19
C ARG A 104 3.84 -18.65 -1.32
N SER A 105 5.02 -18.98 -1.84
CA SER A 105 6.10 -19.47 -1.00
C SER A 105 6.45 -18.38 0.01
N TRP A 106 6.82 -18.74 1.24
CA TRP A 106 7.35 -17.79 2.23
C TRP A 106 8.61 -17.03 1.76
N LYS A 107 9.15 -17.42 0.60
CA LYS A 107 10.23 -16.75 -0.14
C LYS A 107 9.72 -15.83 -1.27
N ASP A 108 8.41 -15.65 -1.43
CA ASP A 108 7.87 -14.71 -2.41
C ASP A 108 8.14 -13.27 -1.95
N VAL A 109 9.36 -12.86 -2.14
CA VAL A 109 9.76 -11.45 -2.12
C VAL A 109 9.16 -10.78 -3.34
N SER A 110 8.82 -9.51 -3.23
CA SER A 110 8.46 -8.71 -4.39
C SER A 110 9.54 -8.84 -5.47
N PRO A 111 9.18 -8.97 -6.76
CA PRO A 111 10.16 -9.12 -7.80
C PRO A 111 11.13 -7.93 -7.78
N TRP A 112 12.44 -8.22 -7.79
CA TRP A 112 13.46 -7.18 -7.79
C TRP A 112 13.86 -6.85 -9.21
N LEU A 113 13.50 -5.62 -9.65
CA LEU A 113 13.92 -5.14 -10.96
C LEU A 113 15.39 -4.71 -10.92
N THR A 114 16.24 -5.47 -11.58
CA THR A 114 17.69 -5.19 -11.71
C THR A 114 17.97 -4.27 -12.91
N SER A 115 17.04 -4.15 -13.84
CA SER A 115 17.06 -3.18 -14.93
C SER A 115 15.64 -2.70 -15.20
N ARG A 116 15.50 -1.41 -15.47
CA ARG A 116 14.23 -0.73 -15.70
C ARG A 116 14.03 -0.46 -17.18
N ILE A 117 12.80 -0.15 -17.63
CA ILE A 117 12.53 0.10 -19.05
C ILE A 117 13.17 1.39 -19.56
N ILE A 118 13.32 2.43 -18.72
CA ILE A 118 13.97 3.69 -19.09
C ILE A 118 15.39 3.72 -18.51
N LYS A 119 16.38 3.69 -19.40
CA LYS A 119 17.82 3.72 -19.09
C LYS A 119 18.48 5.01 -19.56
N GLY A 120 17.92 5.61 -20.63
CA GLY A 120 18.43 6.81 -21.26
C GLY A 120 17.34 7.56 -22.02
N PRO A 121 17.68 8.72 -22.62
CA PRO A 121 16.69 9.61 -23.26
C PRO A 121 15.94 8.94 -24.42
N GLU A 122 16.57 8.02 -25.13
CA GLU A 122 15.94 7.33 -26.27
C GLU A 122 14.81 6.39 -25.88
N ASP A 123 14.78 5.92 -24.62
CA ASP A 123 13.75 4.99 -24.13
C ASP A 123 12.41 5.70 -23.89
N TYR A 124 12.42 7.01 -23.66
CA TYR A 124 11.21 7.78 -23.37
C TYR A 124 10.18 7.73 -24.49
N LYS A 125 10.61 7.76 -25.76
CA LYS A 125 9.69 7.65 -26.89
C LYS A 125 8.95 6.30 -26.94
N VAL A 126 9.64 5.22 -26.52
CA VAL A 126 9.04 3.88 -26.44
C VAL A 126 8.10 3.79 -25.24
N ALA A 127 8.54 4.28 -24.08
CA ALA A 127 7.72 4.36 -22.87
C ALA A 127 6.43 5.16 -23.13
N LYS A 128 6.54 6.32 -23.77
CA LYS A 128 5.39 7.16 -24.14
C LYS A 128 4.46 6.44 -25.12
N TYR A 129 5.00 5.76 -26.14
CA TYR A 129 4.19 4.95 -27.06
C TYR A 129 3.37 3.90 -26.32
N ILE A 130 3.98 3.19 -25.37
CA ILE A 130 3.27 2.19 -24.53
C ILE A 130 2.11 2.86 -23.79
N VAL A 131 2.34 4.01 -23.13
CA VAL A 131 1.31 4.75 -22.39
C VAL A 131 0.16 5.19 -23.29
N GLU A 132 0.48 5.83 -24.42
CA GLU A 132 -0.52 6.40 -25.33
C GLU A 132 -1.35 5.34 -26.06
N ASN A 133 -0.88 4.09 -26.11
CA ASN A 133 -1.57 2.95 -26.75
C ASN A 133 -2.10 1.95 -25.70
N THR A 134 -2.19 2.34 -24.43
CA THR A 134 -2.83 1.53 -23.39
C THR A 134 -4.23 2.06 -23.10
N GLU A 135 -5.20 1.18 -23.25
CA GLU A 135 -6.61 1.41 -22.90
C GLU A 135 -6.96 0.64 -21.62
N TYR A 136 -7.88 1.20 -20.85
CA TYR A 136 -8.35 0.61 -19.61
C TYR A 136 -9.84 0.32 -19.70
N GLU A 137 -10.24 -0.88 -19.33
CA GLU A 137 -11.62 -1.33 -19.28
C GLU A 137 -11.98 -1.74 -17.85
N ALA A 138 -13.21 -1.51 -17.42
CA ALA A 138 -13.69 -1.96 -16.13
C ALA A 138 -13.71 -3.50 -16.07
N ASP A 139 -13.17 -4.03 -14.97
CA ASP A 139 -13.32 -5.44 -14.60
C ASP A 139 -13.54 -5.52 -13.09
N TYR A 140 -14.80 -5.60 -12.69
CA TYR A 140 -15.19 -5.65 -11.28
C TYR A 140 -15.29 -7.06 -10.72
N PHE A 141 -15.27 -8.08 -11.57
CA PHE A 141 -15.41 -9.47 -11.15
C PHE A 141 -14.42 -9.88 -10.05
N PRO A 142 -13.11 -9.52 -10.12
CA PRO A 142 -12.18 -9.86 -9.04
C PRO A 142 -12.51 -9.20 -7.70
N VAL A 143 -13.08 -7.99 -7.72
CA VAL A 143 -13.51 -7.26 -6.52
C VAL A 143 -14.78 -7.90 -5.94
N GLU A 144 -15.80 -8.15 -6.77
CA GLU A 144 -17.06 -8.77 -6.37
C GLU A 144 -16.86 -10.16 -5.78
N GLN A 145 -16.03 -10.97 -6.43
CA GLN A 145 -15.67 -12.30 -5.95
C GLN A 145 -14.94 -12.24 -4.59
N ALA A 146 -14.01 -11.28 -4.43
CA ALA A 146 -13.32 -11.11 -3.16
C ALA A 146 -14.27 -10.63 -2.05
N MET A 147 -15.23 -9.77 -2.37
CA MET A 147 -16.25 -9.30 -1.42
C MET A 147 -17.16 -10.45 -0.98
N ASP A 148 -17.59 -11.31 -1.91
CA ASP A 148 -18.40 -12.49 -1.61
C ASP A 148 -17.62 -13.47 -0.70
N TRP A 149 -16.37 -13.76 -1.02
CA TRP A 149 -15.55 -14.69 -0.25
C TRP A 149 -15.17 -14.18 1.13
N LEU A 150 -14.89 -12.88 1.24
CA LEU A 150 -14.45 -12.27 2.50
C LEU A 150 -15.63 -12.01 3.46
N GLY A 151 -16.80 -11.62 2.93
CA GLY A 151 -17.98 -11.31 3.74
C GLY A 151 -17.66 -10.29 4.83
N ASP A 152 -18.05 -10.62 6.06
CA ASP A 152 -17.84 -9.78 7.25
C ASP A 152 -16.47 -9.94 7.92
N GLU A 153 -15.58 -10.77 7.35
CA GLU A 153 -14.25 -11.01 7.89
C GLU A 153 -13.27 -9.86 7.63
N GLY A 154 -13.65 -8.86 6.81
CA GLY A 154 -12.78 -7.72 6.53
C GLY A 154 -13.25 -6.82 5.40
N VAL A 155 -12.31 -6.09 4.80
CA VAL A 155 -12.59 -5.09 3.76
C VAL A 155 -11.84 -5.40 2.48
N VAL A 156 -12.54 -5.37 1.35
CA VAL A 156 -11.96 -5.43 0.02
C VAL A 156 -11.72 -4.01 -0.49
N LEU A 157 -10.54 -3.76 -1.01
CA LEU A 157 -10.17 -2.51 -1.66
C LEU A 157 -10.17 -2.70 -3.18
N GLY A 158 -10.80 -1.76 -3.90
CA GLY A 158 -10.58 -1.60 -5.33
C GLY A 158 -9.22 -0.95 -5.56
N ALA A 159 -8.32 -1.57 -6.31
CA ALA A 159 -6.95 -1.09 -6.46
C ALA A 159 -6.71 -0.43 -7.81
N LEU A 160 -6.10 0.75 -7.77
CA LEU A 160 -5.51 1.48 -8.89
C LEU A 160 -4.00 1.18 -8.99
N PRO A 161 -3.36 1.42 -10.13
CA PRO A 161 -1.91 1.41 -10.24
C PRO A 161 -1.29 2.56 -9.43
N HIS A 162 0.04 2.56 -9.31
CA HIS A 162 0.75 3.72 -8.78
C HIS A 162 0.42 4.97 -9.60
N SER A 163 0.46 6.14 -8.95
CA SER A 163 0.35 7.42 -9.64
C SER A 163 1.42 7.56 -10.74
N PRO A 164 1.22 8.40 -11.76
CA PRO A 164 2.16 8.55 -12.88
C PRO A 164 3.61 8.75 -12.44
N MET A 165 3.86 9.73 -11.57
CA MET A 165 5.22 10.00 -11.11
C MET A 165 5.78 8.85 -10.27
N GLN A 166 4.96 8.22 -9.44
CA GLN A 166 5.41 7.09 -8.63
C GLN A 166 5.75 5.88 -9.51
N THR A 167 4.97 5.62 -10.56
CA THR A 167 5.30 4.60 -11.58
C THR A 167 6.66 4.89 -12.23
N MET A 168 6.93 6.15 -12.59
CA MET A 168 8.23 6.53 -13.15
C MET A 168 9.35 6.34 -12.13
N MET A 169 9.14 6.77 -10.89
CA MET A 169 10.17 6.75 -9.84
C MET A 169 10.56 5.32 -9.40
N ILE A 170 9.60 4.41 -9.27
CA ILE A 170 9.87 3.10 -8.69
C ILE A 170 9.82 1.92 -9.68
N ILE A 171 9.15 2.09 -10.83
CA ILE A 171 8.99 1.00 -11.82
C ILE A 171 9.81 1.27 -13.08
N TRP A 172 9.66 2.44 -13.72
CA TRP A 172 10.13 2.67 -15.07
C TRP A 172 11.55 3.23 -15.18
N ILE A 173 11.93 4.15 -14.31
CA ILE A 173 13.28 4.74 -14.25
C ILE A 173 14.06 4.11 -13.09
N GLY A 174 13.41 4.04 -11.93
CA GLY A 174 13.99 3.59 -10.67
C GLY A 174 14.60 4.73 -9.86
N SER A 175 14.59 4.54 -8.54
CA SER A 175 15.18 5.48 -7.58
C SER A 175 16.59 5.07 -7.13
N GLU A 176 17.02 3.87 -7.50
CA GLU A 176 18.32 3.33 -7.15
C GLU A 176 19.44 4.27 -7.63
N GLU A 177 20.42 4.52 -6.78
CA GLU A 177 21.55 5.40 -7.05
C GLU A 177 21.16 6.83 -7.47
N GLY A 178 19.91 7.23 -7.15
CA GLY A 178 19.40 8.56 -7.52
C GLY A 178 19.01 8.71 -9.00
N ARG A 179 18.86 7.64 -9.74
CA ARG A 179 18.66 7.63 -11.20
C ARG A 179 17.52 8.56 -11.65
N VAL A 180 16.36 8.48 -11.03
CA VAL A 180 15.21 9.34 -11.37
C VAL A 180 15.54 10.83 -11.21
N PHE A 181 16.34 11.21 -10.23
CA PHE A 181 16.72 12.60 -10.01
C PHE A 181 17.70 13.11 -11.08
N TYR A 182 18.61 12.26 -11.54
CA TYR A 182 19.46 12.59 -12.70
C TYR A 182 18.61 12.78 -13.96
N HIS A 183 17.64 11.91 -14.21
CA HIS A 183 16.71 12.09 -15.34
C HIS A 183 15.89 13.38 -15.23
N MET A 184 15.42 13.73 -14.03
CA MET A 184 14.72 15.01 -13.81
C MET A 184 15.61 16.23 -14.04
N GLN A 185 16.92 16.10 -13.84
CA GLN A 185 17.89 17.19 -14.05
C GLN A 185 18.35 17.26 -15.50
N ASP A 186 18.71 16.13 -16.10
CA ASP A 186 19.36 16.06 -17.40
C ASP A 186 18.35 16.03 -18.56
N TYR A 187 17.13 15.52 -18.32
CA TYR A 187 16.07 15.35 -19.31
C TYR A 187 14.70 15.86 -18.81
N PRO A 188 14.59 17.07 -18.25
CA PRO A 188 13.37 17.55 -17.60
C PRO A 188 12.15 17.52 -18.52
N ASP A 189 12.33 17.89 -19.80
CA ASP A 189 11.24 17.94 -20.78
C ASP A 189 10.72 16.53 -21.12
N LEU A 190 11.60 15.53 -21.19
CA LEU A 190 11.21 14.13 -21.44
C LEU A 190 10.45 13.55 -20.22
N VAL A 191 10.92 13.86 -19.02
CA VAL A 191 10.24 13.44 -17.78
C VAL A 191 8.85 14.07 -17.70
N ASP A 192 8.74 15.38 -17.93
CA ASP A 192 7.45 16.08 -17.85
C ASP A 192 6.50 15.64 -18.99
N ASP A 193 6.98 15.42 -20.21
CA ASP A 193 6.18 14.93 -21.35
C ASP A 193 5.62 13.53 -21.10
N LEU A 194 6.44 12.61 -20.59
CA LEU A 194 5.98 11.27 -20.21
C LEU A 194 4.99 11.31 -19.05
N TYR A 195 5.27 12.12 -18.04
CA TYR A 195 4.35 12.32 -16.91
C TYR A 195 2.97 12.80 -17.37
N GLN A 196 2.92 13.80 -18.24
CA GLN A 196 1.65 14.32 -18.80
C GLN A 196 0.91 13.26 -19.63
N ALA A 197 1.64 12.49 -20.44
CA ALA A 197 1.06 11.39 -21.20
C ALA A 197 0.43 10.33 -20.27
N MET A 198 1.11 9.99 -19.16
CA MET A 198 0.59 9.06 -18.17
C MET A 198 -0.62 9.62 -17.42
N CYS A 199 -0.59 10.90 -17.02
CA CYS A 199 -1.74 11.53 -16.37
C CYS A 199 -2.99 11.42 -17.27
N LYS A 200 -2.86 11.77 -18.53
CA LYS A 200 -3.96 11.68 -19.52
C LYS A 200 -4.44 10.23 -19.72
N SER A 201 -3.52 9.29 -19.85
CA SER A 201 -3.85 7.88 -20.04
C SER A 201 -4.59 7.30 -18.83
N TYR A 202 -4.34 7.81 -17.61
CA TYR A 202 -4.92 7.30 -16.35
C TYR A 202 -6.30 7.92 -16.01
N GLU A 203 -6.73 9.00 -16.68
CA GLU A 203 -8.04 9.61 -16.42
C GLU A 203 -9.21 8.61 -16.44
N PRO A 204 -9.33 7.67 -17.41
CA PRO A 204 -10.39 6.68 -17.41
C PRO A 204 -10.38 5.75 -16.19
N LEU A 205 -9.20 5.48 -15.62
CA LEU A 205 -9.06 4.62 -14.42
C LEU A 205 -9.79 5.19 -13.21
N TYR A 206 -9.81 6.52 -13.05
CA TYR A 206 -10.44 7.16 -11.90
C TYR A 206 -11.96 7.03 -11.96
N GLU A 207 -12.54 7.14 -13.17
CA GLU A 207 -13.96 6.87 -13.39
C GLU A 207 -14.31 5.39 -13.19
N ILE A 208 -13.48 4.48 -13.68
CA ILE A 208 -13.65 3.04 -13.44
C ILE A 208 -13.63 2.76 -11.93
N ALA A 209 -12.66 3.31 -11.20
CA ALA A 209 -12.56 3.14 -9.75
C ALA A 209 -13.76 3.74 -9.01
N ALA A 210 -14.27 4.88 -9.46
CA ALA A 210 -15.45 5.52 -8.87
C ALA A 210 -16.72 4.66 -9.00
N HIS A 211 -16.79 3.79 -10.00
CA HIS A 211 -17.91 2.84 -10.19
C HIS A 211 -17.62 1.44 -9.60
N CYS A 212 -16.45 1.22 -9.04
CA CYS A 212 -16.07 -0.05 -8.41
C CYS A 212 -17.05 -0.40 -7.27
N PRO A 213 -17.43 -1.68 -7.07
CA PRO A 213 -18.27 -2.12 -5.95
C PRO A 213 -17.65 -1.82 -4.58
N ALA A 214 -16.31 -1.83 -4.45
CA ALA A 214 -15.63 -1.51 -3.20
C ALA A 214 -15.85 -0.05 -2.79
N THR A 215 -16.06 0.18 -1.49
CA THR A 215 -16.22 1.54 -0.93
C THR A 215 -14.89 2.28 -0.83
N VAL A 216 -13.82 1.56 -0.55
CA VAL A 216 -12.48 2.11 -0.38
C VAL A 216 -11.63 1.79 -1.60
N ILE A 217 -11.04 2.83 -2.18
CA ILE A 217 -10.17 2.71 -3.36
C ILE A 217 -8.72 2.91 -2.93
N PHE A 218 -7.91 1.90 -3.19
CA PHE A 218 -6.48 1.90 -2.94
C PHE A 218 -5.75 2.59 -4.10
N CYS A 219 -5.20 3.77 -3.81
CA CYS A 219 -4.32 4.53 -4.68
C CYS A 219 -2.89 4.26 -4.21
N GLY A 220 -2.28 3.21 -4.73
CA GLY A 220 -1.10 2.61 -4.13
C GLY A 220 0.21 3.29 -4.50
N ASP A 221 0.64 4.30 -3.76
CA ASP A 221 1.94 4.94 -3.93
C ASP A 221 2.84 4.63 -2.71
N ASN A 222 4.09 4.27 -2.92
CA ASN A 222 5.09 4.15 -1.84
C ASN A 222 5.68 5.54 -1.55
N ILE A 223 5.01 6.34 -0.72
CA ILE A 223 5.45 7.69 -0.42
C ILE A 223 6.47 7.69 0.73
N ASP A 224 7.70 8.12 0.41
CA ASP A 224 8.76 8.39 1.37
C ASP A 224 9.31 9.81 1.13
N GLY A 225 9.38 10.63 2.17
CA GLY A 225 9.76 12.03 2.09
C GLY A 225 11.21 12.31 1.67
N TYR A 226 12.09 11.30 1.62
CA TYR A 226 13.42 11.44 1.04
C TYR A 226 13.40 11.28 -0.49
N LEU A 227 12.59 10.36 -1.00
CA LEU A 227 12.42 10.16 -2.44
C LEU A 227 11.44 11.17 -3.01
N VAL A 228 10.27 11.28 -2.39
CA VAL A 228 9.23 12.23 -2.78
C VAL A 228 9.38 13.50 -1.93
N THR A 229 10.36 14.34 -2.29
CA THR A 229 10.57 15.62 -1.59
C THR A 229 9.31 16.51 -1.63
N PRO A 230 9.14 17.49 -0.73
CA PRO A 230 8.00 18.42 -0.77
C PRO A 230 7.79 19.09 -2.12
N ARG A 231 8.88 19.38 -2.86
CA ARG A 231 8.82 19.95 -4.21
C ARG A 231 8.22 18.96 -5.22
N ILE A 232 8.65 17.70 -5.18
CA ILE A 232 8.15 16.62 -6.06
C ILE A 232 6.70 16.33 -5.72
N PHE A 233 6.37 16.19 -4.43
CA PHE A 233 5.02 15.93 -3.96
C PHE A 233 4.05 17.01 -4.47
N ARG A 234 4.39 18.30 -4.31
CA ARG A 234 3.54 19.42 -4.75
C ARG A 234 3.39 19.48 -6.27
N LYS A 235 4.47 19.20 -7.03
CA LYS A 235 4.44 19.32 -8.49
C LYS A 235 3.69 18.15 -9.14
N TYR A 236 3.88 16.92 -8.64
CA TYR A 236 3.51 15.73 -9.38
C TYR A 236 2.44 14.86 -8.68
N HIS A 237 2.40 14.84 -7.35
CA HIS A 237 1.45 13.98 -6.63
C HIS A 237 0.16 14.72 -6.27
N MET A 238 0.25 15.94 -5.72
CA MET A 238 -0.94 16.70 -5.32
C MET A 238 -1.98 16.88 -6.42
N PRO A 239 -1.63 17.30 -7.66
CA PRO A 239 -2.62 17.45 -8.73
C PRO A 239 -3.33 16.14 -9.08
N VAL A 240 -2.61 15.03 -9.06
CA VAL A 240 -3.19 13.69 -9.31
C VAL A 240 -4.14 13.31 -8.18
N TYR A 241 -3.75 13.52 -6.92
CA TYR A 241 -4.61 13.21 -5.78
C TYR A 241 -5.87 14.08 -5.75
N GLU A 242 -5.75 15.36 -6.09
CA GLU A 242 -6.90 16.28 -6.21
C GLU A 242 -7.90 15.79 -7.27
N GLN A 243 -7.40 15.39 -8.44
CA GLN A 243 -8.25 14.84 -9.52
C GLN A 243 -8.90 13.52 -9.09
N GLN A 244 -8.13 12.58 -8.54
CA GLN A 244 -8.64 11.30 -8.04
C GLN A 244 -9.71 11.50 -6.96
N GLY A 245 -9.40 12.32 -5.95
CA GLY A 245 -10.31 12.59 -4.85
C GLY A 245 -11.61 13.25 -5.33
N ALA A 246 -11.53 14.22 -6.24
CA ALA A 246 -12.72 14.87 -6.80
C ALA A 246 -13.67 13.87 -7.47
N ILE A 247 -13.14 12.92 -8.25
CA ILE A 247 -13.93 11.91 -8.96
C ILE A 247 -14.48 10.86 -7.98
N LEU A 248 -13.65 10.34 -7.09
CA LEU A 248 -14.01 9.30 -6.15
C LEU A 248 -15.08 9.77 -5.15
N HIS A 249 -14.89 10.96 -4.57
CA HIS A 249 -15.82 11.52 -3.58
C HIS A 249 -17.20 11.82 -4.16
N GLN A 250 -17.32 12.22 -5.44
CA GLN A 250 -18.61 12.39 -6.10
C GLN A 250 -19.46 11.10 -6.12
N ARG A 251 -18.83 9.95 -6.01
CA ARG A 251 -19.48 8.64 -5.95
C ARG A 251 -19.47 8.01 -4.55
N GLY A 252 -19.14 8.81 -3.53
CA GLY A 252 -19.11 8.35 -2.13
C GLY A 252 -18.01 7.30 -1.85
N LYS A 253 -16.97 7.25 -2.68
CA LYS A 253 -15.80 6.40 -2.44
C LYS A 253 -14.84 7.09 -1.50
N LEU A 254 -14.08 6.30 -0.72
CA LEU A 254 -12.99 6.75 0.13
C LEU A 254 -11.67 6.52 -0.59
N MET A 255 -10.82 7.53 -0.60
CA MET A 255 -9.49 7.47 -1.19
C MET A 255 -8.48 7.05 -0.12
N LEU A 256 -7.90 5.88 -0.29
CA LEU A 256 -6.84 5.37 0.56
C LEU A 256 -5.51 5.40 -0.20
N ASN A 257 -4.47 5.98 0.41
CA ASN A 257 -3.16 6.06 -0.21
C ASN A 257 -2.09 5.40 0.67
N HIS A 258 -1.22 4.60 0.03
CA HIS A 258 -0.13 3.88 0.67
C HIS A 258 1.07 4.81 0.87
N MET A 259 1.41 5.07 2.14
CA MET A 259 2.46 6.00 2.55
C MET A 259 3.32 5.38 3.64
N ASP A 260 4.17 4.46 3.24
CA ASP A 260 4.95 3.58 4.12
C ASP A 260 6.32 4.15 4.54
N GLY A 261 6.67 5.33 4.05
CA GLY A 261 7.96 5.96 4.31
C GLY A 261 7.98 6.99 5.45
N ARG A 262 9.00 7.84 5.43
CA ARG A 262 9.17 8.97 6.34
C ARG A 262 8.32 10.14 5.87
N LEU A 263 7.42 10.61 6.71
CA LEU A 263 6.38 11.57 6.31
C LEU A 263 6.45 12.91 7.05
N ALA A 264 7.40 13.09 7.96
CA ALA A 264 7.49 14.32 8.77
C ALA A 264 7.63 15.59 7.93
N ASN A 265 8.43 15.57 6.86
CA ASN A 265 8.62 16.69 5.95
C ASN A 265 7.46 16.91 4.97
N LEU A 266 6.59 15.91 4.79
CA LEU A 266 5.39 15.97 3.94
C LEU A 266 4.11 16.21 4.75
N LYS A 267 4.18 16.21 6.08
CA LYS A 267 3.04 16.25 6.98
C LYS A 267 2.02 17.35 6.62
N GLY A 268 2.48 18.56 6.35
CA GLY A 268 1.62 19.68 5.96
C GLY A 268 0.96 19.48 4.60
N LEU A 269 1.70 18.98 3.62
CA LEU A 269 1.16 18.74 2.27
C LEU A 269 0.15 17.62 2.26
N ILE A 270 0.39 16.54 3.02
CA ILE A 270 -0.56 15.44 3.16
C ILE A 270 -1.87 15.93 3.78
N ALA A 271 -1.81 16.87 4.74
CA ALA A 271 -3.01 17.47 5.32
C ALA A 271 -3.90 18.17 4.29
N GLU A 272 -3.29 18.77 3.25
CA GLU A 272 -3.97 19.51 2.17
C GLU A 272 -4.61 18.59 1.12
N THR A 273 -4.24 17.30 1.05
CA THR A 273 -4.75 16.36 0.06
C THR A 273 -6.18 15.88 0.38
N PRO A 274 -6.95 15.43 -0.63
CA PRO A 274 -8.27 14.83 -0.42
C PRO A 274 -8.22 13.37 0.07
N ILE A 275 -7.07 12.83 0.40
CA ILE A 275 -6.90 11.47 0.90
C ILE A 275 -7.70 11.29 2.20
N ASP A 276 -8.53 10.25 2.28
CA ASP A 276 -9.31 9.92 3.47
C ASP A 276 -8.54 9.02 4.44
N VAL A 277 -7.70 8.14 3.91
CA VAL A 277 -6.95 7.16 4.70
C VAL A 277 -5.47 7.19 4.31
N VAL A 278 -4.61 7.48 5.29
CA VAL A 278 -3.17 7.26 5.17
C VAL A 278 -2.89 5.83 5.61
N GLU A 279 -2.52 4.99 4.65
CA GLU A 279 -2.34 3.56 4.84
C GLU A 279 -0.85 3.19 4.91
N ALA A 280 -0.54 2.10 5.61
CA ALA A 280 0.82 1.65 5.93
C ALA A 280 1.66 2.70 6.66
N PHE A 281 1.01 3.60 7.39
CA PHE A 281 1.72 4.59 8.21
C PHE A 281 2.62 3.90 9.23
N HIS A 282 3.93 4.12 9.11
CA HIS A 282 4.89 3.59 10.06
C HIS A 282 5.29 4.63 11.13
N THR A 283 5.19 4.22 12.39
CA THR A 283 5.80 4.94 13.51
C THR A 283 7.31 4.68 13.56
N PRO A 284 8.11 5.47 14.30
CA PRO A 284 9.49 5.08 14.57
C PRO A 284 9.59 3.64 15.11
N PRO A 285 10.63 2.85 14.72
CA PRO A 285 11.84 3.31 14.04
C PRO A 285 11.79 3.31 12.51
N MET A 286 10.74 2.79 11.87
CA MET A 286 10.66 2.74 10.40
C MET A 286 10.24 4.07 9.79
N GLY A 287 9.23 4.75 10.38
CA GLY A 287 8.86 6.12 10.05
C GLY A 287 9.62 7.15 10.89
N ASP A 288 9.30 8.43 10.67
CA ASP A 288 9.88 9.58 11.39
C ASP A 288 8.83 10.52 12.01
N LEU A 289 7.57 10.10 12.04
CA LEU A 289 6.45 10.83 12.58
C LEU A 289 5.70 9.96 13.61
N SER A 290 5.46 10.51 14.81
CA SER A 290 4.66 9.82 15.83
C SER A 290 3.18 9.72 15.39
N LEU A 291 2.47 8.69 15.85
CA LEU A 291 1.04 8.56 15.57
C LEU A 291 0.25 9.74 16.15
N ARG A 292 0.62 10.21 17.33
CA ARG A 292 0.01 11.38 17.97
C ARG A 292 0.12 12.64 17.11
N ASP A 293 1.34 12.92 16.58
CA ASP A 293 1.56 14.08 15.74
C ASP A 293 0.88 13.96 14.38
N ALA A 294 0.80 12.75 13.82
CA ALA A 294 0.06 12.46 12.60
C ALA A 294 -1.45 12.70 12.79
N LEU A 295 -2.05 12.17 13.84
CA LEU A 295 -3.47 12.37 14.18
C LEU A 295 -3.81 13.84 14.43
N ALA A 296 -2.88 14.60 15.03
CA ALA A 296 -3.05 16.04 15.24
C ALA A 296 -2.95 16.83 13.94
N ALA A 297 -2.02 16.46 13.05
CA ALA A 297 -1.84 17.12 11.76
C ALA A 297 -2.95 16.79 10.74
N TRP A 298 -3.56 15.62 10.85
CA TRP A 298 -4.57 15.11 9.92
C TRP A 298 -5.90 14.83 10.61
N PRO A 299 -6.61 15.86 11.10
CA PRO A 299 -7.82 15.68 11.92
C PRO A 299 -8.98 14.98 11.20
N ASN A 300 -8.99 15.06 9.86
CA ASN A 300 -10.05 14.49 9.02
C ASN A 300 -9.64 13.21 8.29
N LYS A 301 -8.47 12.64 8.59
CA LYS A 301 -8.00 11.41 7.95
C LYS A 301 -7.96 10.26 8.94
N ALA A 302 -8.29 9.07 8.48
CA ALA A 302 -7.99 7.84 9.20
C ALA A 302 -6.53 7.42 8.96
N ILE A 303 -5.95 6.70 9.90
CA ILE A 303 -4.59 6.19 9.82
C ILE A 303 -4.62 4.67 9.99
N TRP A 304 -4.21 3.95 8.96
CA TRP A 304 -3.96 2.53 9.03
C TRP A 304 -2.47 2.31 9.24
N ILE A 305 -2.12 1.94 10.45
CA ILE A 305 -0.73 1.75 10.88
C ILE A 305 -0.21 0.44 10.30
N GLY A 306 0.95 0.48 9.63
CA GLY A 306 1.77 -0.71 9.40
C GLY A 306 2.57 -1.02 10.66
N PHE A 307 2.33 -2.16 11.31
CA PHE A 307 3.13 -2.53 12.47
C PHE A 307 4.60 -2.71 12.02
N PRO A 308 5.57 -2.02 12.66
CA PRO A 308 6.93 -1.98 12.18
C PRO A 308 7.60 -3.37 12.22
N VAL A 309 8.00 -3.90 11.05
CA VAL A 309 8.61 -5.24 10.95
C VAL A 309 9.91 -5.34 11.73
N ALA A 310 10.68 -4.26 11.86
CA ALA A 310 11.90 -4.21 12.67
C ALA A 310 11.64 -4.52 14.16
N ILE A 311 10.43 -4.29 14.67
CA ILE A 311 10.06 -4.62 16.04
C ILE A 311 9.90 -6.13 16.21
N TYR A 312 9.41 -6.84 15.19
CA TYR A 312 9.28 -8.29 15.25
C TYR A 312 10.63 -9.01 15.36
N ASP A 313 11.70 -8.42 14.81
CA ASP A 313 13.06 -8.96 14.94
C ASP A 313 13.57 -8.93 16.40
N LEU A 314 12.97 -8.07 17.23
CA LEU A 314 13.26 -7.98 18.66
C LEU A 314 12.45 -8.98 19.51
N GLY A 315 11.52 -9.69 18.88
CA GLY A 315 10.74 -10.77 19.47
C GLY A 315 9.40 -10.36 20.13
N PRO A 316 8.68 -11.33 20.73
CA PRO A 316 7.32 -11.16 21.21
C PRO A 316 7.16 -10.11 22.32
N GLN A 317 8.16 -9.96 23.18
CA GLN A 317 8.13 -8.98 24.27
C GLN A 317 8.14 -7.55 23.71
N ALA A 318 9.08 -7.24 22.81
CA ALA A 318 9.17 -5.94 22.14
C ALA A 318 7.91 -5.65 21.31
N THR A 319 7.34 -6.68 20.68
CA THR A 319 6.08 -6.59 19.94
C THR A 319 4.93 -6.10 20.83
N LYS A 320 4.78 -6.68 22.02
CA LYS A 320 3.75 -6.26 23.00
C LYS A 320 3.98 -4.83 23.49
N GLU A 321 5.23 -4.49 23.82
CA GLU A 321 5.59 -3.15 24.31
C GLU A 321 5.27 -2.09 23.27
N HIS A 322 5.69 -2.29 22.02
CA HIS A 322 5.41 -1.35 20.94
C HIS A 322 3.91 -1.25 20.59
N ALA A 323 3.17 -2.36 20.67
CA ALA A 323 1.72 -2.32 20.52
C ALA A 323 1.05 -1.43 21.57
N LEU A 324 1.50 -1.48 22.83
CA LEU A 324 1.01 -0.59 23.90
C LEU A 324 1.39 0.88 23.66
N GLU A 325 2.56 1.15 23.08
CA GLU A 325 2.95 2.51 22.67
C GLU A 325 1.99 3.05 21.62
N ILE A 326 1.67 2.25 20.59
CA ILE A 326 0.66 2.60 19.60
C ILE A 326 -0.68 2.94 20.25
N LEU A 327 -1.16 2.11 21.19
CA LEU A 327 -2.41 2.39 21.89
C LEU A 327 -2.37 3.71 22.69
N ARG A 328 -1.25 4.03 23.34
CA ARG A 328 -1.06 5.30 24.07
C ARG A 328 -1.05 6.54 23.18
N GLU A 329 -0.67 6.38 21.92
CA GLU A 329 -0.64 7.46 20.94
C GLU A 329 -1.92 7.58 20.11
N ALA A 330 -2.75 6.54 20.06
CA ALA A 330 -3.95 6.47 19.22
C ALA A 330 -5.10 7.42 19.62
N GLY A 331 -4.95 8.18 20.69
CA GLY A 331 -6.02 9.03 21.25
C GLY A 331 -7.22 8.20 21.65
N ALA A 332 -8.42 8.55 21.22
CA ALA A 332 -9.62 7.74 21.47
C ALA A 332 -9.69 6.44 20.64
N GLY A 333 -8.86 6.32 19.60
CA GLY A 333 -8.81 5.16 18.71
C GLY A 333 -9.79 5.20 17.53
N ASP A 334 -10.65 6.21 17.43
CA ASP A 334 -11.78 6.24 16.48
C ASP A 334 -11.34 6.31 15.01
N ARG A 335 -10.10 6.75 14.72
CA ARG A 335 -9.55 6.92 13.36
C ARG A 335 -8.30 6.07 13.11
N VAL A 336 -8.12 5.03 13.90
CA VAL A 336 -6.92 4.20 13.84
C VAL A 336 -7.28 2.75 13.59
N ALA A 337 -6.54 2.10 12.69
CA ALA A 337 -6.53 0.65 12.52
C ALA A 337 -5.09 0.16 12.45
N VAL A 338 -4.83 -1.09 12.85
CA VAL A 338 -3.49 -1.66 12.85
C VAL A 338 -3.39 -2.81 11.87
N ALA A 339 -2.57 -2.65 10.82
CA ALA A 339 -2.15 -3.76 9.95
C ALA A 339 -1.02 -4.52 10.64
N MET A 340 -1.19 -5.83 10.80
CA MET A 340 -0.22 -6.68 11.52
C MET A 340 1.11 -6.82 10.77
N SER A 341 1.11 -6.72 9.45
CA SER A 341 2.32 -6.62 8.62
C SER A 341 1.95 -6.04 7.26
N THR A 342 2.83 -5.25 6.70
CA THR A 342 2.68 -4.65 5.37
C THR A 342 3.61 -5.29 4.33
N GLU A 343 4.64 -6.04 4.76
CA GLU A 343 5.71 -6.48 3.85
C GLU A 343 6.09 -7.96 4.00
N ASN A 344 6.39 -8.39 5.23
CA ASN A 344 7.04 -9.68 5.48
C ASN A 344 6.14 -10.67 6.20
N LEU A 345 6.53 -11.93 6.12
CA LEU A 345 6.01 -12.98 6.96
C LEU A 345 6.42 -12.71 8.43
N VAL A 346 5.46 -12.85 9.32
CA VAL A 346 5.66 -12.66 10.76
C VAL A 346 5.65 -14.01 11.46
N SER A 347 6.53 -14.24 12.42
CA SER A 347 6.54 -15.48 13.19
C SER A 347 5.21 -15.67 13.94
N ASN A 348 4.81 -16.93 14.13
CA ASN A 348 3.57 -17.25 14.87
C ASN A 348 3.55 -16.61 16.27
N GLU A 349 4.70 -16.60 16.94
CA GLU A 349 4.83 -16.03 18.29
C GLU A 349 4.58 -14.51 18.29
N ASN A 350 5.13 -13.79 17.30
CA ASN A 350 4.92 -12.36 17.15
C ASN A 350 3.47 -12.01 16.75
N LEU A 351 2.86 -12.80 15.84
CA LEU A 351 1.45 -12.63 15.50
C LEU A 351 0.55 -12.76 16.74
N LEU A 352 0.78 -13.78 17.55
CA LEU A 352 0.02 -14.00 18.78
C LEU A 352 0.32 -12.94 19.85
N ALA A 353 1.57 -12.49 19.95
CA ALA A 353 1.96 -11.41 20.86
C ALA A 353 1.24 -10.10 20.54
N LEU A 354 1.24 -9.68 19.27
CA LEU A 354 0.51 -8.49 18.84
C LEU A 354 -0.99 -8.63 19.06
N THR A 355 -1.57 -9.78 18.66
CA THR A 355 -3.00 -10.08 18.87
C THR A 355 -3.38 -10.01 20.34
N SER A 356 -2.53 -10.49 21.26
CA SER A 356 -2.81 -10.50 22.70
C SER A 356 -3.02 -9.11 23.31
N VAL A 357 -2.47 -8.09 22.68
CA VAL A 357 -2.64 -6.68 23.05
C VAL A 357 -3.88 -6.10 22.37
N LEU A 358 -3.96 -6.24 21.02
CA LEU A 358 -4.97 -5.56 20.22
C LEU A 358 -6.40 -6.08 20.46
N GLU A 359 -6.60 -7.37 20.71
CA GLU A 359 -7.91 -7.95 21.01
C GLU A 359 -8.61 -7.33 22.22
N LYS A 360 -7.81 -6.76 23.15
CA LYS A 360 -8.29 -6.16 24.40
C LYS A 360 -8.55 -4.66 24.30
N ALA A 361 -8.23 -4.04 23.15
CA ALA A 361 -8.30 -2.60 22.95
C ALA A 361 -9.74 -2.12 22.69
N VAL A 362 -10.56 -2.11 23.76
CA VAL A 362 -11.94 -1.59 23.74
C VAL A 362 -11.92 -0.07 23.61
N LEU A 363 -12.80 0.48 22.75
CA LEU A 363 -12.89 1.92 22.53
C LEU A 363 -13.96 2.59 23.43
N PRO A 364 -13.73 3.84 23.86
CA PRO A 364 -12.53 4.65 23.61
C PRO A 364 -11.32 4.16 24.41
N LEU A 365 -10.12 4.33 23.83
CA LEU A 365 -8.88 4.04 24.53
C LEU A 365 -8.66 5.06 25.64
N ALA A 366 -9.00 4.67 26.86
CA ALA A 366 -8.70 5.45 28.07
C ALA A 366 -7.39 4.93 28.70
N PRO A 367 -6.64 5.78 29.44
CA PRO A 367 -5.42 5.35 30.13
C PRO A 367 -5.61 4.10 30.99
N GLU A 368 -6.74 3.99 31.68
CA GLU A 368 -7.07 2.86 32.56
C GLU A 368 -7.24 1.56 31.77
N VAL A 369 -7.81 1.63 30.56
CA VAL A 369 -7.96 0.49 29.63
C VAL A 369 -6.57 0.01 29.22
N ILE A 370 -5.69 0.92 28.77
CA ILE A 370 -4.34 0.60 28.30
C ILE A 370 -3.50 0.01 29.43
N GLU A 371 -3.55 0.59 30.63
CA GLU A 371 -2.84 0.07 31.81
C GLU A 371 -3.41 -1.28 32.29
N GLY A 372 -4.72 -1.51 32.09
CA GLY A 372 -5.33 -2.82 32.29
C GLY A 372 -4.76 -3.87 31.37
N ILE A 373 -4.70 -3.57 30.07
CA ILE A 373 -4.10 -4.42 29.04
C ILE A 373 -2.64 -4.74 29.39
N ALA A 374 -1.83 -3.72 29.71
CA ALA A 374 -0.42 -3.89 30.07
C ALA A 374 -0.24 -4.87 31.23
N ARG A 375 -1.04 -4.71 32.30
CA ARG A 375 -0.98 -5.63 33.45
C ARG A 375 -1.32 -7.07 33.11
N GLU A 376 -2.29 -7.31 32.24
CA GLU A 376 -2.68 -8.66 31.83
C GLU A 376 -1.65 -9.32 30.93
N VAL A 377 -1.14 -8.57 29.94
CA VAL A 377 -0.26 -9.10 28.88
C VAL A 377 1.14 -9.43 29.39
N PHE A 378 1.58 -8.80 30.51
CA PHE A 378 2.89 -9.02 31.13
C PHE A 378 2.85 -9.82 32.44
N ARG A 379 1.67 -10.21 32.93
CA ARG A 379 1.54 -11.08 34.11
C ARG A 379 1.55 -12.58 33.79
N GLY A 380 1.44 -12.95 32.51
CA GLY A 380 1.54 -14.31 32.00
C GLY A 380 2.91 -14.54 31.37
#